data_3dc46d8615b93c0d3fc502b341e801e7
#
_entry.id   3dc46d8615b93c0d3fc502b341e801e7
#
_cell.length_a   1.000
_cell.length_b   1.000
_cell.length_c   1.000
_cell.angle_alpha   90.00
_cell.angle_beta   90.00
_cell.angle_gamma   90.00
#
_symmetry.space_group_name_H-M   'P 1'
#
loop_
_entity.id
_entity.type
_entity.pdbx_description
1 polymer ?
#
loop_
_entity_poly.entity_id
_entity_poly.type
_entity_poly.pdbx_seq_one_letter_code
_entity_poly.pdbx_strand_id
1 'polypeptide(L)' 'MLNKEELNYLAMLVVKDQRTVVKEFRNNNQLEEANKQKDVREEIIKKLNTMYDDLDK' A
#
# COMPACT_ATOMS: atom_id res chain seq x y z
N MET A 1 12.46 0.54 -15.94
CA MET A 1 11.21 -0.22 -15.84
C MET A 1 11.31 -1.19 -14.67
N LEU A 2 10.28 -1.29 -13.84
CA LEU A 2 10.31 -2.14 -12.65
C LEU A 2 10.09 -3.61 -13.02
N ASN A 3 10.85 -4.50 -12.40
CA ASN A 3 10.65 -5.94 -12.55
C ASN A 3 9.75 -6.47 -11.43
N LYS A 4 9.43 -7.77 -11.47
CA LYS A 4 8.54 -8.40 -10.49
C LYS A 4 9.07 -8.30 -9.06
N GLU A 5 10.37 -8.49 -8.86
CA GLU A 5 10.98 -8.40 -7.53
C GLU A 5 10.84 -6.99 -6.97
N GLU A 6 11.09 -5.99 -7.80
CA GLU A 6 10.96 -4.59 -7.38
C GLU A 6 9.53 -4.23 -7.05
N LEU A 7 8.58 -4.65 -7.87
CA LEU A 7 7.15 -4.41 -7.61
C LEU A 7 6.70 -5.10 -6.32
N ASN A 8 7.14 -6.34 -6.10
CA ASN A 8 6.81 -7.06 -4.89
C ASN A 8 7.37 -6.38 -3.65
N TYR A 9 8.62 -5.92 -3.73
CA TYR A 9 9.27 -5.17 -2.65
C TYR A 9 8.51 -3.90 -2.31
N LEU A 10 8.13 -3.13 -3.33
CA LEU A 10 7.37 -1.89 -3.12
C LEU A 10 6.00 -2.17 -2.50
N ALA A 11 5.30 -3.21 -2.96
CA ALA A 11 4.01 -3.60 -2.39
C ALA A 11 4.15 -3.97 -0.91
N MET A 12 5.19 -4.70 -0.55
CA MET A 12 5.45 -5.05 0.85
C MET A 12 5.74 -3.83 1.70
N LEU A 13 6.49 -2.87 1.18
CA LEU A 13 6.76 -1.61 1.90
C LEU A 13 5.48 -0.84 2.15
N VAL A 14 4.60 -0.77 1.15
CA VAL A 14 3.32 -0.06 1.29
C VAL A 14 2.45 -0.75 2.35
N VAL A 15 2.38 -2.07 2.35
CA VAL A 15 1.62 -2.84 3.35
C VAL A 15 2.14 -2.59 4.77
N LYS A 16 3.45 -2.63 4.95
CA LYS A 16 4.06 -2.36 6.26
C LYS A 16 3.78 -0.93 6.73
N ASP A 17 3.95 0.03 5.82
CA ASP A 17 3.68 1.43 6.09
C ASP A 17 2.22 1.65 6.47
N GLN A 18 1.30 1.01 5.74
CA GLN A 18 -0.13 1.07 6.04
C GLN A 18 -0.43 0.63 7.47
N ARG A 19 0.11 -0.52 7.88
CA ARG A 19 -0.11 -1.05 9.23
C ARG A 19 0.36 -0.07 10.30
N THR A 20 1.54 0.49 10.12
CA THR A 20 2.12 1.44 11.07
C THR A 20 1.30 2.72 11.15
N VAL A 21 1.02 3.34 10.01
CA VAL A 21 0.32 4.63 9.94
C VAL A 21 -1.11 4.50 10.44
N VAL A 22 -1.84 3.47 10.00
CA VAL A 22 -3.23 3.26 10.41
C VAL A 22 -3.31 3.03 11.92
N LYS A 23 -2.38 2.23 12.46
CA LYS A 23 -2.33 1.96 13.90
C LYS A 23 -2.10 3.25 14.70
N GLU A 24 -1.17 4.11 14.25
CA GLU A 24 -0.90 5.38 14.92
C GLU A 24 -2.12 6.28 14.94
N PHE A 25 -2.80 6.44 13.81
CA PHE A 25 -4.00 7.27 13.74
C PHE A 25 -5.13 6.71 14.61
N ARG A 26 -5.32 5.40 14.64
CA ARG A 26 -6.32 4.76 15.50
C ARG A 26 -6.01 4.99 16.98
N ASN A 27 -4.75 4.86 17.37
CA ASN A 27 -4.34 5.07 18.75
C ASN A 27 -4.56 6.51 19.21
N ASN A 28 -4.56 7.45 18.27
CA ASN A 28 -4.82 8.87 18.54
C ASN A 28 -6.29 9.25 18.33
N ASN A 29 -7.17 8.27 18.18
CA ASN A 29 -8.61 8.47 17.94
C ASN A 29 -8.93 9.26 16.66
N GLN A 30 -8.05 9.18 15.68
CA GLN A 30 -8.22 9.81 14.37
C GLN A 30 -8.69 8.80 13.34
N LEU A 31 -9.91 8.27 13.54
CA LEU A 31 -10.43 7.17 12.72
C LEU A 31 -10.65 7.56 11.26
N GLU A 32 -11.14 8.78 11.01
CA GLU A 32 -11.32 9.25 9.63
C GLU A 32 -10.00 9.33 8.88
N GLU A 33 -8.98 9.87 9.53
CA GLU A 33 -7.66 9.99 8.94
C GLU A 33 -7.04 8.59 8.72
N ALA A 34 -7.26 7.67 9.66
CA ALA A 34 -6.79 6.29 9.52
C ALA A 34 -7.39 5.64 8.27
N ASN A 35 -8.69 5.79 8.07
CA ASN A 35 -9.38 5.24 6.89
C ASN A 35 -8.89 5.88 5.60
N LYS A 36 -8.69 7.19 5.61
CA LYS A 36 -8.19 7.91 4.44
C LYS A 36 -6.79 7.44 4.04
N GLN A 37 -5.90 7.30 5.00
CA GLN A 37 -4.54 6.83 4.75
C GLN A 37 -4.52 5.38 4.27
N LYS A 38 -5.41 4.56 4.79
CA LYS A 38 -5.59 3.19 4.34
C LYS A 38 -6.03 3.15 2.87
N ASP A 39 -7.02 3.95 2.50
CA ASP A 39 -7.54 3.99 1.14
C ASP A 39 -6.48 4.43 0.13
N VAL A 40 -5.67 5.43 0.47
CA VAL A 40 -4.58 5.89 -0.40
C VAL A 40 -3.59 4.75 -0.68
N ARG A 41 -3.23 4.02 0.37
CA ARG A 41 -2.26 2.92 0.24
C ARG A 41 -2.85 1.72 -0.50
N GLU A 42 -4.13 1.41 -0.29
CA GLU A 42 -4.80 0.35 -1.04
C GLU A 42 -4.85 0.65 -2.54
N GLU A 43 -5.07 1.91 -2.91
CA GLU A 43 -5.03 2.34 -4.30
C GLU A 43 -3.65 2.13 -4.92
N ILE A 44 -2.62 2.46 -4.17
CA ILE A 44 -1.23 2.24 -4.63
C ILE A 44 -0.97 0.73 -4.82
N ILE A 45 -1.42 -0.09 -3.88
CA ILE A 45 -1.27 -1.55 -3.97
C ILE A 45 -1.96 -2.10 -5.21
N LYS A 46 -3.18 -1.63 -5.51
CA LYS A 46 -3.90 -2.03 -6.72
C LYS A 46 -3.11 -1.70 -7.99
N LYS A 47 -2.53 -0.52 -8.04
CA LYS A 47 -1.72 -0.10 -9.20
C LYS A 47 -0.48 -0.97 -9.34
N LEU A 48 0.18 -1.28 -8.24
CA LEU A 48 1.36 -2.15 -8.26
C LEU A 48 1.00 -3.57 -8.71
N ASN A 49 -0.14 -4.09 -8.25
CA ASN A 49 -0.61 -5.40 -8.68
C ASN A 49 -0.93 -5.44 -10.17
N THR A 50 -1.53 -4.38 -10.70
CA THR A 50 -1.80 -4.28 -12.13
C THR A 50 -0.50 -4.29 -12.94
N MET A 51 0.50 -3.53 -12.49
CA MET A 51 1.80 -3.51 -13.14
C MET A 51 2.47 -4.89 -13.10
N TYR A 52 2.35 -5.58 -11.96
CA TYR A 52 2.89 -6.93 -11.79
C TYR A 52 2.24 -7.90 -12.77
N ASP A 53 0.93 -7.86 -12.88
CA ASP A 53 0.18 -8.73 -13.81
C ASP A 53 0.55 -8.45 -15.26
N ASP A 54 0.77 -7.18 -15.62
CA ASP A 54 1.16 -6.79 -16.96
C ASP A 54 2.51 -7.36 -17.39
N LEU A 55 3.38 -7.62 -16.42
CA LEU A 55 4.70 -8.23 -16.72
C LEU A 55 4.59 -9.70 -17.16
N ASP A 56 3.47 -10.35 -16.87
CA ASP A 56 3.23 -11.73 -17.24
C ASP A 56 2.63 -11.88 -18.65
N LYS A 57 2.31 -10.78 -19.31
CA LYS A 57 1.70 -10.79 -20.64
C LYS A 57 2.70 -10.75 -21.80
#